data_9fc186741d84ecbb6f70c33c72368b6e
#
_entry.id   9fc186741d84ecbb6f70c33c72368b6e
#
_cell.length_a   1.000
_cell.length_b   1.000
_cell.length_c   1.000
_cell.angle_alpha   90.00
_cell.angle_beta   90.00
_cell.angle_gamma   90.00
#
_symmetry.space_group_name_H-M   'P 1'
#
loop_
_entity.id
_entity.type
_entity.pdbx_description
1 polymer ?
#
loop_
_entity_poly.entity_id
_entity_poly.type
_entity_poly.pdbx_seq_one_letter_code
_entity_poly.pdbx_strand_id
1 'polypeptide(L)'
;TRLKAKRFPNKSLAKINNVPMIIHVLNRAKESKVGEVFVATPDKEILDIVKKNGGQAILTQNDHPNGTSRIFEVLTQLKDHKVDLVINLQADLPNIKRNSISKLEKLMRENNCYIGTLASSLNENEIHDENVVKVEVEVELKKDSFLEAKDFFRIKKNLKNQKIYHHNGIYGYNNEVLKEYVNLKRTKLELDRNLEQMRFMENNMEIKVGYSDYNPLSVDTLEDLKRAEREMS
;
A
#
# COMPACT_ATOMS: atom_id res chain seq x y z
N THR A 1 -1.14 3.04 -10.25
CA THR A 1 -2.37 3.85 -10.15
C THR A 1 -3.10 3.90 -11.49
N ARG A 2 -4.38 4.35 -11.54
CA ARG A 2 -5.19 4.52 -12.76
C ARG A 2 -6.26 5.59 -12.58
N LEU A 3 -6.71 6.22 -13.68
CA LEU A 3 -7.78 7.24 -13.66
C LEU A 3 -9.15 6.64 -13.39
N LYS A 4 -9.43 5.43 -13.92
CA LYS A 4 -10.72 4.73 -13.76
C LYS A 4 -10.86 4.13 -12.35
N ALA A 5 -11.10 4.96 -11.35
CA ALA A 5 -11.50 4.52 -10.02
C ALA A 5 -13.04 4.56 -9.89
N LYS A 6 -13.65 3.51 -9.32
CA LYS A 6 -15.12 3.40 -9.24
C LYS A 6 -15.76 4.45 -8.33
N ARG A 7 -15.19 4.68 -7.14
CA ARG A 7 -15.76 5.61 -6.12
C ARG A 7 -15.41 7.06 -6.37
N PHE A 8 -14.18 7.34 -6.88
CA PHE A 8 -13.70 8.68 -7.15
C PHE A 8 -12.88 8.67 -8.45
N PRO A 9 -13.54 8.88 -9.63
CA PRO A 9 -12.83 8.97 -10.91
C PRO A 9 -11.77 10.05 -10.89
N ASN A 10 -10.65 9.81 -11.57
CA ASN A 10 -9.51 10.71 -11.66
C ASN A 10 -8.86 11.09 -10.31
N LYS A 11 -9.11 10.34 -9.23
CA LYS A 11 -8.62 10.68 -7.89
C LYS A 11 -7.11 10.92 -7.82
N SER A 12 -6.30 10.18 -8.60
CA SER A 12 -4.84 10.35 -8.61
C SER A 12 -4.39 11.73 -9.10
N LEU A 13 -5.22 12.41 -9.90
CA LEU A 13 -4.99 13.76 -10.42
C LEU A 13 -5.76 14.84 -9.64
N ALA A 14 -6.64 14.45 -8.71
CA ALA A 14 -7.29 15.39 -7.81
C ALA A 14 -6.22 16.18 -7.04
N LYS A 15 -6.43 17.49 -6.93
CA LYS A 15 -5.44 18.38 -6.33
C LYS A 15 -5.65 18.50 -4.82
N ILE A 16 -4.57 18.41 -4.08
CA ILE A 16 -4.44 18.76 -2.67
C ILE A 16 -3.51 19.97 -2.63
N ASN A 17 -3.98 21.12 -2.16
CA ASN A 17 -3.20 22.38 -2.14
C ASN A 17 -2.57 22.70 -3.52
N ASN A 18 -3.36 22.61 -4.59
CA ASN A 18 -2.98 22.84 -6.00
C ASN A 18 -1.99 21.83 -6.61
N VAL A 19 -1.57 20.80 -5.90
CA VAL A 19 -0.67 19.75 -6.39
C VAL A 19 -1.45 18.43 -6.58
N PRO A 20 -1.33 17.73 -7.71
CA PRO A 20 -1.98 16.44 -7.93
C PRO A 20 -1.60 15.42 -6.84
N MET A 21 -2.57 14.66 -6.35
CA MET A 21 -2.37 13.69 -5.27
C MET A 21 -1.22 12.71 -5.52
N ILE A 22 -1.10 12.20 -6.74
CA ILE A 22 0.01 11.30 -7.11
C ILE A 22 1.39 11.94 -6.93
N ILE A 23 1.50 13.26 -7.09
CA ILE A 23 2.77 13.98 -6.92
C ILE A 23 3.15 14.10 -5.44
N HIS A 24 2.17 14.23 -4.54
CA HIS A 24 2.45 14.15 -3.09
C HIS A 24 3.04 12.79 -2.73
N VAL A 25 2.41 11.68 -3.18
CA VAL A 25 2.91 10.32 -2.92
C VAL A 25 4.30 10.12 -3.53
N LEU A 26 4.52 10.54 -4.78
CA LEU A 26 5.82 10.49 -5.45
C LEU A 26 6.91 11.19 -4.65
N ASN A 27 6.63 12.40 -4.16
CA ASN A 27 7.60 13.18 -3.38
C ASN A 27 7.93 12.48 -2.06
N ARG A 28 6.93 11.94 -1.33
CA ARG A 28 7.17 11.16 -0.11
C ARG A 28 8.01 9.91 -0.36
N ALA A 29 7.75 9.22 -1.47
CA ALA A 29 8.56 8.08 -1.87
C ALA A 29 10.01 8.48 -2.14
N LYS A 30 10.27 9.56 -2.89
CA LYS A 30 11.61 10.08 -3.14
C LYS A 30 12.33 10.53 -1.86
N GLU A 31 11.62 11.24 -0.98
CA GLU A 31 12.14 11.72 0.31
C GLU A 31 12.55 10.58 1.25
N SER A 32 11.99 9.38 1.09
CA SER A 32 12.35 8.20 1.90
C SER A 32 13.77 7.69 1.62
N LYS A 33 14.30 7.96 0.41
CA LYS A 33 15.63 7.52 -0.06
C LYS A 33 15.87 6.00 0.01
N VAL A 34 14.80 5.22 -0.05
CA VAL A 34 14.85 3.74 0.03
C VAL A 34 15.38 3.12 -1.26
N GLY A 35 15.09 3.74 -2.40
CA GLY A 35 15.51 3.24 -3.71
C GLY A 35 14.95 4.09 -4.85
N GLU A 36 15.02 3.57 -6.05
CA GLU A 36 14.44 4.21 -7.23
C GLU A 36 12.92 4.21 -7.14
N VAL A 37 12.29 5.29 -7.63
CA VAL A 37 10.85 5.49 -7.52
C VAL A 37 10.22 5.57 -8.90
N PHE A 38 9.27 4.66 -9.16
CA PHE A 38 8.51 4.60 -10.40
C PHE A 38 7.01 4.69 -10.14
N VAL A 39 6.29 5.42 -10.98
CA VAL A 39 4.83 5.42 -10.99
C VAL A 39 4.35 4.46 -12.09
N ALA A 40 3.71 3.37 -11.68
CA ALA A 40 3.09 2.40 -12.59
C ALA A 40 1.67 2.85 -12.96
N THR A 41 1.39 3.09 -14.23
CA THR A 41 0.09 3.58 -14.69
C THR A 41 -0.23 3.14 -16.13
N PRO A 42 -1.50 2.83 -16.46
CA PRO A 42 -1.90 2.65 -17.85
C PRO A 42 -2.23 3.96 -18.55
N ASP A 43 -2.31 5.09 -17.81
CA ASP A 43 -2.84 6.35 -18.27
C ASP A 43 -1.71 7.30 -18.68
N LYS A 44 -1.65 7.67 -19.96
CA LYS A 44 -0.63 8.59 -20.48
C LYS A 44 -0.65 9.95 -19.80
N GLU A 45 -1.84 10.44 -19.43
CA GLU A 45 -1.99 11.70 -18.69
C GLU A 45 -1.26 11.68 -17.33
N ILE A 46 -1.37 10.58 -16.57
CA ILE A 46 -0.62 10.42 -15.31
C ILE A 46 0.88 10.35 -15.59
N LEU A 47 1.30 9.60 -16.61
CA LEU A 47 2.70 9.51 -17.01
C LEU A 47 3.29 10.89 -17.33
N ASP A 48 2.59 11.69 -18.14
CA ASP A 48 3.04 13.02 -18.56
C ASP A 48 3.15 13.98 -17.36
N ILE A 49 2.16 13.95 -16.46
CA ILE A 49 2.17 14.75 -15.22
C ILE A 49 3.33 14.35 -14.31
N VAL A 50 3.58 13.07 -14.13
CA VAL A 50 4.68 12.57 -13.29
C VAL A 50 6.03 13.01 -13.88
N LYS A 51 6.24 12.85 -15.18
CA LYS A 51 7.47 13.28 -15.87
C LYS A 51 7.68 14.79 -15.78
N LYS A 52 6.61 15.59 -15.98
CA LYS A 52 6.66 17.07 -15.84
C LYS A 52 7.09 17.50 -14.44
N ASN A 53 6.80 16.70 -13.41
CA ASN A 53 7.21 16.94 -12.03
C ASN A 53 8.52 16.21 -11.65
N GLY A 54 9.34 15.84 -12.63
CA GLY A 54 10.65 15.24 -12.41
C GLY A 54 10.61 13.83 -11.84
N GLY A 55 9.47 13.10 -11.98
CA GLY A 55 9.32 11.71 -11.61
C GLY A 55 9.59 10.76 -12.77
N GLN A 56 9.77 9.47 -12.43
CA GLN A 56 9.81 8.39 -13.41
C GLN A 56 8.45 7.70 -13.44
N ALA A 57 7.91 7.44 -14.63
CA ALA A 57 6.67 6.70 -14.80
C ALA A 57 6.79 5.68 -15.93
N ILE A 58 6.18 4.53 -15.74
CA ILE A 58 6.18 3.42 -16.68
C ILE A 58 4.74 3.10 -17.06
N LEU A 59 4.48 3.03 -18.37
CA LEU A 59 3.18 2.59 -18.90
C LEU A 59 3.02 1.10 -18.69
N THR A 60 1.85 0.72 -18.21
CA THR A 60 1.45 -0.66 -17.98
C THR A 60 0.15 -0.97 -18.73
N GLN A 61 -0.19 -2.24 -18.88
CA GLN A 61 -1.46 -2.65 -19.42
C GLN A 61 -2.64 -2.14 -18.59
N ASN A 62 -3.82 -2.04 -19.22
CA ASN A 62 -5.03 -1.51 -18.59
C ASN A 62 -5.71 -2.48 -17.61
N ASP A 63 -5.68 -3.76 -17.92
CA ASP A 63 -6.53 -4.82 -17.39
C ASP A 63 -5.94 -5.55 -16.17
N HIS A 64 -4.96 -4.95 -15.50
CA HIS A 64 -4.47 -5.50 -14.23
C HIS A 64 -5.59 -5.60 -13.19
N PRO A 65 -5.80 -6.77 -12.59
CA PRO A 65 -6.84 -6.98 -11.59
C PRO A 65 -6.59 -6.18 -10.30
N ASN A 66 -5.31 -5.90 -9.98
CA ASN A 66 -4.90 -5.24 -8.75
C ASN A 66 -3.56 -4.47 -8.90
N GLY A 67 -3.12 -3.85 -7.80
CA GLY A 67 -1.88 -3.07 -7.75
C GLY A 67 -0.63 -3.94 -7.87
N THR A 68 -0.61 -5.10 -7.22
CA THR A 68 0.55 -6.00 -7.16
C THR A 68 0.90 -6.56 -8.54
N SER A 69 -0.09 -7.00 -9.33
CA SER A 69 0.16 -7.46 -10.70
C SER A 69 0.68 -6.35 -11.62
N ARG A 70 0.23 -5.09 -11.41
CA ARG A 70 0.72 -3.93 -12.15
C ARG A 70 2.18 -3.62 -11.83
N ILE A 71 2.56 -3.71 -10.57
CA ILE A 71 3.95 -3.50 -10.12
C ILE A 71 4.86 -4.59 -10.67
N PHE A 72 4.39 -5.82 -10.72
CA PHE A 72 5.15 -6.92 -11.32
C PHE A 72 5.43 -6.67 -12.81
N GLU A 73 4.47 -6.15 -13.57
CA GLU A 73 4.72 -5.75 -14.97
C GLU A 73 5.85 -4.72 -15.07
N VAL A 74 5.87 -3.72 -14.18
CA VAL A 74 6.98 -2.74 -14.14
C VAL A 74 8.31 -3.43 -13.91
N LEU A 75 8.39 -4.38 -12.96
CA LEU A 75 9.60 -5.16 -12.71
C LEU A 75 10.08 -5.91 -13.96
N THR A 76 9.16 -6.47 -14.74
CA THR A 76 9.52 -7.16 -15.99
C THR A 76 10.06 -6.21 -17.06
N GLN A 77 9.68 -4.94 -17.04
CA GLN A 77 10.21 -3.91 -17.92
C GLN A 77 11.57 -3.38 -17.45
N LEU A 78 11.87 -3.44 -16.16
CA LEU A 78 13.14 -3.02 -15.55
C LEU A 78 14.21 -4.15 -15.54
N LYS A 79 14.35 -4.89 -16.63
CA LYS A 79 15.19 -6.12 -16.71
C LYS A 79 16.64 -5.93 -16.30
N ASP A 80 17.20 -4.74 -16.51
CA ASP A 80 18.59 -4.43 -16.22
C ASP A 80 18.83 -3.97 -14.77
N HIS A 81 17.75 -3.79 -13.99
CA HIS A 81 17.81 -3.42 -12.59
C HIS A 81 17.85 -4.66 -11.69
N LYS A 82 18.85 -4.75 -10.82
CA LYS A 82 18.91 -5.78 -9.78
C LYS A 82 17.97 -5.36 -8.63
N VAL A 83 16.70 -5.71 -8.75
CA VAL A 83 15.69 -5.41 -7.72
C VAL A 83 15.56 -6.62 -6.79
N ASP A 84 15.88 -6.44 -5.53
CA ASP A 84 15.72 -7.43 -4.45
C ASP A 84 14.44 -7.19 -3.64
N LEU A 85 14.07 -5.94 -3.43
CA LEU A 85 12.93 -5.51 -2.63
C LEU A 85 12.11 -4.46 -3.37
N VAL A 86 10.80 -4.59 -3.33
CA VAL A 86 9.84 -3.64 -3.90
C VAL A 86 8.93 -3.10 -2.81
N ILE A 87 8.90 -1.79 -2.64
CA ILE A 87 7.93 -1.12 -1.77
C ILE A 87 6.76 -0.62 -2.61
N ASN A 88 5.58 -1.17 -2.36
CA ASN A 88 4.32 -0.78 -3.00
C ASN A 88 3.62 0.31 -2.20
N LEU A 89 3.63 1.52 -2.73
CA LEU A 89 2.86 2.65 -2.19
C LEU A 89 1.56 2.82 -2.95
N GLN A 90 0.46 2.87 -2.22
CA GLN A 90 -0.83 3.21 -2.81
C GLN A 90 -0.89 4.69 -3.16
N ALA A 91 -1.43 5.00 -4.35
CA ALA A 91 -1.50 6.38 -4.85
C ALA A 91 -2.51 7.29 -4.11
N ASP A 92 -3.25 6.74 -3.19
CA ASP A 92 -4.26 7.39 -2.36
C ASP A 92 -3.81 7.68 -0.92
N LEU A 93 -2.52 7.59 -0.65
CA LEU A 93 -1.91 7.90 0.65
C LEU A 93 -1.04 9.18 0.56
N PRO A 94 -1.61 10.38 0.27
CA PRO A 94 -0.83 11.58 -0.05
C PRO A 94 0.01 12.11 1.12
N ASN A 95 -0.41 11.83 2.36
CA ASN A 95 0.26 12.29 3.57
C ASN A 95 1.15 11.22 4.24
N ILE A 96 1.40 10.09 3.54
CA ILE A 96 2.29 9.06 4.09
C ILE A 96 3.65 9.66 4.49
N LYS A 97 4.15 9.29 5.65
CA LYS A 97 5.44 9.78 6.12
C LYS A 97 6.59 8.99 5.47
N ARG A 98 7.64 9.70 5.03
CA ARG A 98 8.88 9.08 4.52
C ARG A 98 9.46 8.05 5.49
N ASN A 99 9.36 8.33 6.81
CA ASN A 99 9.88 7.43 7.84
C ASN A 99 9.13 6.09 7.90
N SER A 100 7.83 6.05 7.56
CA SER A 100 7.08 4.80 7.45
C SER A 100 7.62 3.93 6.31
N ILE A 101 7.96 4.55 5.17
CA ILE A 101 8.53 3.85 4.02
C ILE A 101 9.91 3.27 4.38
N SER A 102 10.79 4.08 4.93
CA SER A 102 12.14 3.65 5.35
C SER A 102 12.09 2.61 6.48
N LYS A 103 11.12 2.71 7.38
CA LYS A 103 10.92 1.74 8.45
C LYS A 103 10.53 0.36 7.90
N LEU A 104 9.60 0.32 6.94
CA LEU A 104 9.20 -0.95 6.34
C LEU A 104 10.38 -1.63 5.63
N GLU A 105 11.13 -0.87 4.83
CA GLU A 105 12.33 -1.37 4.14
C GLU A 105 13.34 -1.94 5.16
N LYS A 106 13.66 -1.20 6.20
CA LYS A 106 14.58 -1.62 7.27
C LYS A 106 14.12 -2.91 7.93
N LEU A 107 12.85 -2.99 8.37
CA LEU A 107 12.29 -4.17 9.02
C LEU A 107 12.35 -5.40 8.11
N MET A 108 12.06 -5.24 6.83
CA MET A 108 12.12 -6.35 5.89
C MET A 108 13.55 -6.87 5.69
N ARG A 109 14.53 -5.99 5.58
CA ARG A 109 15.94 -6.38 5.42
C ARG A 109 16.51 -7.03 6.67
N GLU A 110 16.28 -6.43 7.83
CA GLU A 110 16.80 -6.95 9.11
C GLU A 110 16.22 -8.33 9.47
N ASN A 111 15.01 -8.65 8.99
CA ASN A 111 14.33 -9.91 9.27
C ASN A 111 14.31 -10.89 8.08
N ASN A 112 14.99 -10.61 6.98
CA ASN A 112 14.94 -11.39 5.74
C ASN A 112 13.49 -11.74 5.33
N CYS A 113 12.59 -10.76 5.42
CA CYS A 113 11.15 -10.96 5.26
C CYS A 113 10.76 -10.92 3.78
N TYR A 114 9.90 -11.85 3.37
CA TYR A 114 9.41 -11.92 1.99
C TYR A 114 8.24 -10.98 1.72
N ILE A 115 7.32 -10.82 2.68
CA ILE A 115 6.16 -9.93 2.57
C ILE A 115 5.99 -9.17 3.87
N GLY A 116 6.05 -7.86 3.81
CA GLY A 116 5.90 -6.99 4.97
C GLY A 116 4.86 -5.90 4.75
N THR A 117 4.25 -5.46 5.84
CA THR A 117 3.36 -4.29 5.87
C THR A 117 3.50 -3.54 7.19
N LEU A 118 2.81 -2.41 7.31
CA LEU A 118 2.76 -1.63 8.54
C LEU A 118 1.32 -1.50 9.06
N ALA A 119 1.21 -1.36 10.38
CA ALA A 119 -0.04 -1.07 11.04
C ALA A 119 0.16 -0.07 12.18
N SER A 120 -0.84 0.73 12.45
CA SER A 120 -0.87 1.74 13.51
C SER A 120 -1.95 1.42 14.54
N SER A 121 -1.95 2.15 15.65
CA SER A 121 -3.03 2.04 16.63
C SER A 121 -4.39 2.27 15.99
N LEU A 122 -5.35 1.46 16.36
CA LEU A 122 -6.73 1.56 15.90
C LEU A 122 -7.51 2.48 16.85
N ASN A 123 -8.22 3.47 16.30
CA ASN A 123 -9.12 4.32 17.08
C ASN A 123 -10.48 3.62 17.30
N GLU A 124 -11.17 3.96 18.38
CA GLU A 124 -12.45 3.31 18.71
C GLU A 124 -13.51 3.44 17.61
N ASN A 125 -13.60 4.60 16.95
CA ASN A 125 -14.51 4.84 15.85
C ASN A 125 -14.17 4.03 14.57
N GLU A 126 -12.93 3.57 14.42
CA GLU A 126 -12.50 2.77 13.28
C GLU A 126 -12.86 1.28 13.40
N ILE A 127 -13.15 0.81 14.63
CA ILE A 127 -13.45 -0.61 14.90
C ILE A 127 -14.60 -1.12 14.01
N HIS A 128 -15.64 -0.31 13.87
CA HIS A 128 -16.85 -0.65 13.11
C HIS A 128 -16.91 0.02 11.72
N ASP A 129 -15.86 0.71 11.29
CA ASP A 129 -15.80 1.32 9.95
C ASP A 129 -15.40 0.26 8.91
N GLU A 130 -16.29 0.00 7.95
CA GLU A 130 -16.09 -0.94 6.84
C GLU A 130 -15.04 -0.45 5.83
N ASN A 131 -14.70 0.83 5.82
CA ASN A 131 -13.67 1.39 4.94
C ASN A 131 -12.27 1.13 5.49
N VAL A 132 -12.14 0.97 6.79
CA VAL A 132 -10.87 0.71 7.47
C VAL A 132 -10.56 -0.78 7.47
N VAL A 133 -9.43 -1.15 6.89
CA VAL A 133 -8.88 -2.51 6.99
C VAL A 133 -8.14 -2.65 8.31
N LYS A 134 -8.45 -3.71 9.05
CA LYS A 134 -7.78 -4.08 10.29
C LYS A 134 -6.87 -5.27 10.05
N VAL A 135 -5.80 -5.34 10.82
CA VAL A 135 -4.91 -6.49 10.89
C VAL A 135 -4.86 -7.01 12.32
N GLU A 136 -4.97 -8.32 12.46
CA GLU A 136 -4.83 -9.04 13.73
C GLU A 136 -3.45 -9.67 13.82
N VAL A 137 -2.84 -9.58 14.99
CA VAL A 137 -1.59 -10.23 15.36
C VAL A 137 -1.74 -10.97 16.68
N GLU A 138 -0.85 -11.91 16.99
CA GLU A 138 -0.97 -12.75 18.18
C GLU A 138 -0.68 -11.99 19.48
N VAL A 139 0.34 -11.14 19.46
CA VAL A 139 0.77 -10.34 20.61
C VAL A 139 0.82 -8.87 20.26
N GLU A 140 0.95 -8.00 21.25
CA GLU A 140 0.98 -6.56 21.06
C GLU A 140 2.14 -6.11 20.16
N LEU A 141 1.82 -5.29 19.13
CA LEU A 141 2.82 -4.63 18.29
C LEU A 141 3.52 -3.52 19.08
N LYS A 142 4.81 -3.70 19.31
CA LYS A 142 5.69 -2.67 19.88
C LYS A 142 6.43 -1.93 18.76
N LYS A 143 7.07 -0.83 19.11
CA LYS A 143 7.75 0.06 18.14
C LYS A 143 8.69 -0.68 17.17
N ASP A 144 9.40 -1.68 17.65
CA ASP A 144 10.39 -2.45 16.86
C ASP A 144 9.92 -3.87 16.53
N SER A 145 8.63 -4.18 16.78
CA SER A 145 8.04 -5.48 16.44
C SER A 145 7.90 -5.64 14.94
N PHE A 146 8.12 -6.88 14.47
CA PHE A 146 7.76 -7.32 13.13
C PHE A 146 7.17 -8.72 13.25
N LEU A 147 5.85 -8.78 13.42
CA LEU A 147 5.10 -9.98 13.80
C LEU A 147 4.29 -10.53 12.64
N GLU A 148 4.00 -11.81 12.67
CA GLU A 148 3.13 -12.45 11.69
C GLU A 148 1.69 -11.93 11.80
N ALA A 149 1.09 -11.56 10.66
CA ALA A 149 -0.34 -11.27 10.56
C ALA A 149 -1.15 -12.56 10.71
N LYS A 150 -2.13 -12.55 11.59
CA LYS A 150 -3.05 -13.69 11.75
C LYS A 150 -4.30 -13.56 10.89
N ASP A 151 -4.76 -12.34 10.64
CA ASP A 151 -5.93 -12.09 9.79
C ASP A 151 -5.95 -10.63 9.30
N PHE A 152 -6.64 -10.40 8.15
CA PHE A 152 -7.01 -9.07 7.66
C PHE A 152 -8.51 -9.04 7.39
N PHE A 153 -9.18 -8.01 7.90
CA PHE A 153 -10.62 -7.88 7.77
C PHE A 153 -11.08 -6.42 7.83
N ARG A 154 -12.30 -6.15 7.41
CA ARG A 154 -12.96 -4.86 7.59
C ARG A 154 -13.87 -4.88 8.80
N ILE A 155 -14.76 -5.88 8.88
CA ILE A 155 -15.65 -6.12 10.01
C ILE A 155 -15.48 -7.57 10.48
N LYS A 156 -15.45 -7.76 11.79
CA LYS A 156 -15.37 -9.08 12.43
C LYS A 156 -16.22 -9.09 13.71
N LYS A 157 -16.98 -10.15 13.91
CA LYS A 157 -17.72 -10.38 15.17
C LYS A 157 -16.74 -10.90 16.24
N ASN A 158 -16.98 -10.53 17.50
CA ASN A 158 -16.21 -10.99 18.65
C ASN A 158 -14.71 -10.64 18.61
N LEU A 159 -14.40 -9.41 18.95
CA LEU A 159 -13.03 -8.87 18.99
C LEU A 159 -12.38 -8.96 20.40
N LYS A 160 -13.04 -9.68 21.36
CA LYS A 160 -12.50 -9.79 22.74
C LYS A 160 -11.09 -10.41 22.74
N ASN A 161 -10.19 -9.74 23.43
CA ASN A 161 -8.80 -10.14 23.63
C ASN A 161 -7.92 -10.24 22.36
N GLN A 162 -8.40 -9.77 21.20
CA GLN A 162 -7.61 -9.74 19.97
C GLN A 162 -6.72 -8.50 19.93
N LYS A 163 -5.53 -8.64 19.40
CA LYS A 163 -4.59 -7.53 19.15
C LYS A 163 -4.79 -7.05 17.72
N ILE A 164 -5.57 -5.98 17.58
CA ILE A 164 -6.04 -5.46 16.31
C ILE A 164 -5.50 -4.06 16.09
N TYR A 165 -5.06 -3.81 14.87
CA TYR A 165 -4.44 -2.55 14.46
C TYR A 165 -5.04 -2.05 13.15
N HIS A 166 -4.93 -0.75 12.90
CA HIS A 166 -5.26 -0.15 11.61
C HIS A 166 -4.17 -0.52 10.59
N HIS A 167 -4.54 -1.18 9.52
CA HIS A 167 -3.62 -1.55 8.45
C HIS A 167 -3.32 -0.37 7.52
N ASN A 168 -2.06 0.02 7.38
CA ASN A 168 -1.67 1.26 6.70
C ASN A 168 -1.62 1.18 5.16
N GLY A 169 -1.87 0.01 4.57
CA GLY A 169 -1.95 -0.15 3.10
C GLY A 169 -0.64 -0.04 2.33
N ILE A 170 0.51 0.06 3.00
CA ILE A 170 1.83 -0.02 2.37
C ILE A 170 2.35 -1.45 2.47
N TYR A 171 2.97 -1.95 1.39
CA TYR A 171 3.56 -3.28 1.35
C TYR A 171 5.00 -3.26 0.85
N GLY A 172 5.80 -4.16 1.41
CA GLY A 172 7.10 -4.54 0.87
C GLY A 172 7.06 -5.99 0.39
N TYR A 173 7.69 -6.26 -0.74
CA TYR A 173 7.77 -7.60 -1.33
C TYR A 173 9.20 -7.90 -1.75
N ASN A 174 9.68 -9.08 -1.40
CA ASN A 174 10.82 -9.66 -2.10
C ASN A 174 10.44 -9.92 -3.55
N ASN A 175 11.37 -9.76 -4.48
CA ASN A 175 11.12 -9.92 -5.92
C ASN A 175 10.58 -11.31 -6.29
N GLU A 176 11.06 -12.37 -5.63
CA GLU A 176 10.64 -13.74 -5.92
C GLU A 176 9.16 -13.97 -5.54
N VAL A 177 8.74 -13.43 -4.40
CA VAL A 177 7.34 -13.49 -3.97
C VAL A 177 6.39 -12.81 -4.96
N LEU A 178 6.79 -11.70 -5.57
CA LEU A 178 5.97 -11.07 -6.60
C LEU A 178 5.81 -11.94 -7.83
N LYS A 179 6.86 -12.67 -8.24
CA LYS A 179 6.79 -13.65 -9.34
C LYS A 179 5.84 -14.79 -9.01
N GLU A 180 5.87 -15.27 -7.79
CA GLU A 180 4.97 -16.32 -7.32
C GLU A 180 3.53 -15.83 -7.28
N TYR A 181 3.27 -14.68 -6.68
CA TYR A 181 1.94 -14.10 -6.53
C TYR A 181 1.15 -13.99 -7.83
N VAL A 182 1.79 -13.51 -8.91
CA VAL A 182 1.07 -13.31 -10.19
C VAL A 182 0.62 -14.60 -10.84
N ASN A 183 1.21 -15.74 -10.45
CA ASN A 183 0.83 -17.06 -10.89
C ASN A 183 -0.27 -17.71 -10.03
N LEU A 184 -0.54 -17.15 -8.84
CA LEU A 184 -1.59 -17.65 -7.96
C LEU A 184 -2.98 -17.25 -8.47
N LYS A 185 -3.90 -18.21 -8.43
CA LYS A 185 -5.32 -17.92 -8.69
C LYS A 185 -5.90 -17.08 -7.55
N ARG A 186 -6.88 -16.28 -7.89
CA ARG A 186 -7.65 -15.53 -6.88
C ARG A 186 -8.35 -16.51 -5.93
N THR A 187 -8.25 -16.24 -4.65
CA THR A 187 -8.73 -17.11 -3.60
C THR A 187 -10.12 -16.68 -3.11
N LYS A 188 -10.79 -17.56 -2.36
CA LYS A 188 -12.14 -17.30 -1.86
C LYS A 188 -12.17 -16.11 -0.91
N LEU A 189 -11.31 -16.08 0.10
CA LEU A 189 -11.28 -14.96 1.07
C LEU A 189 -10.85 -13.64 0.42
N GLU A 190 -9.95 -13.67 -0.57
CA GLU A 190 -9.63 -12.47 -1.35
C GLU A 190 -10.88 -11.87 -1.99
N LEU A 191 -11.72 -12.72 -2.59
CA LEU A 191 -12.95 -12.30 -3.27
C LEU A 191 -14.03 -11.85 -2.27
N ASP A 192 -14.26 -12.64 -1.23
CA ASP A 192 -15.32 -12.40 -0.23
C ASP A 192 -15.05 -11.13 0.57
N ARG A 193 -13.78 -10.87 0.93
CA ARG A 193 -13.38 -9.70 1.72
C ARG A 193 -12.97 -8.51 0.88
N ASN A 194 -12.76 -8.71 -0.43
CA ASN A 194 -12.16 -7.73 -1.34
C ASN A 194 -10.82 -7.18 -0.78
N LEU A 195 -9.97 -8.09 -0.32
CA LEU A 195 -8.66 -7.84 0.26
C LEU A 195 -7.59 -8.68 -0.46
N GLU A 196 -6.74 -8.03 -1.24
CA GLU A 196 -5.72 -8.65 -2.10
C GLU A 196 -4.73 -9.53 -1.29
N GLN A 197 -4.37 -9.11 -0.09
CA GLN A 197 -3.43 -9.81 0.78
C GLN A 197 -3.94 -11.16 1.28
N MET A 198 -5.24 -11.42 1.22
CA MET A 198 -5.79 -12.73 1.58
C MET A 198 -5.31 -13.83 0.66
N ARG A 199 -4.95 -13.51 -0.59
CA ARG A 199 -4.37 -14.48 -1.53
C ARG A 199 -3.05 -15.05 -1.02
N PHE A 200 -2.20 -14.21 -0.43
CA PHE A 200 -0.96 -14.69 0.20
C PHE A 200 -1.27 -15.64 1.35
N MET A 201 -2.15 -15.22 2.26
CA MET A 201 -2.47 -15.99 3.47
C MET A 201 -3.10 -17.35 3.15
N GLU A 202 -4.05 -17.43 2.19
CA GLU A 202 -4.68 -18.68 1.78
C GLU A 202 -3.73 -19.61 1.01
N ASN A 203 -2.58 -19.10 0.55
CA ASN A 203 -1.49 -19.90 -0.03
C ASN A 203 -0.34 -20.12 0.97
N ASN A 204 -0.58 -19.95 2.28
CA ASN A 204 0.40 -20.16 3.36
C ASN A 204 1.66 -19.28 3.24
N MET A 205 1.53 -18.11 2.63
CA MET A 205 2.62 -17.13 2.53
C MET A 205 2.52 -16.17 3.71
N GLU A 206 3.55 -16.16 4.54
CA GLU A 206 3.61 -15.32 5.75
C GLU A 206 3.70 -13.84 5.40
N ILE A 207 2.85 -13.02 6.04
CA ILE A 207 2.92 -11.57 5.98
C ILE A 207 3.34 -11.04 7.35
N LYS A 208 4.44 -10.30 7.43
CA LYS A 208 4.85 -9.65 8.68
C LYS A 208 4.35 -8.22 8.77
N VAL A 209 3.97 -7.83 9.98
CA VAL A 209 3.40 -6.51 10.30
C VAL A 209 4.32 -5.78 11.26
N GLY A 210 4.78 -4.59 10.87
CA GLY A 210 5.52 -3.69 11.74
C GLY A 210 4.60 -2.59 12.30
N TYR A 211 4.91 -2.10 13.52
CA TYR A 211 4.19 -0.97 14.09
C TYR A 211 4.58 0.35 13.44
N SER A 212 3.61 1.18 13.14
CA SER A 212 3.78 2.57 12.72
C SER A 212 3.13 3.50 13.75
N ASP A 213 3.82 4.53 14.17
CA ASP A 213 3.28 5.60 15.03
C ASP A 213 2.44 6.62 14.26
N TYR A 214 2.24 6.40 12.98
CA TYR A 214 1.47 7.26 12.10
C TYR A 214 0.50 6.47 11.23
N ASN A 215 -0.74 6.90 11.19
CA ASN A 215 -1.78 6.38 10.33
C ASN A 215 -1.96 7.33 9.12
N PRO A 216 -1.57 6.93 7.90
CA PRO A 216 -1.78 7.76 6.73
C PRO A 216 -3.27 7.84 6.36
N LEU A 217 -3.71 9.01 5.92
CA LEU A 217 -5.06 9.21 5.41
C LEU A 217 -5.22 8.57 4.02
N SER A 218 -6.18 7.66 3.89
CA SER A 218 -6.59 7.15 2.58
C SER A 218 -7.65 8.06 1.95
N VAL A 219 -7.39 8.53 0.74
CA VAL A 219 -8.32 9.38 -0.02
C VAL A 219 -9.12 8.53 -0.99
N ASP A 220 -10.34 8.21 -0.65
CA ASP A 220 -11.27 7.41 -1.45
C ASP A 220 -12.52 8.16 -1.92
N THR A 221 -12.81 9.29 -1.28
CA THR A 221 -13.97 10.16 -1.54
C THR A 221 -13.56 11.63 -1.65
N LEU A 222 -14.48 12.49 -2.09
CA LEU A 222 -14.28 13.95 -2.07
C LEU A 222 -14.17 14.51 -0.65
N GLU A 223 -14.80 13.87 0.33
CA GLU A 223 -14.71 14.25 1.73
C GLU A 223 -13.31 13.97 2.30
N ASP A 224 -12.74 12.80 1.97
CA ASP A 224 -11.35 12.46 2.31
C ASP A 224 -10.37 13.45 1.66
N LEU A 225 -10.62 13.86 0.42
CA LEU A 225 -9.79 14.86 -0.27
C LEU A 225 -9.78 16.18 0.50
N LYS A 226 -10.94 16.69 0.89
CA LYS A 226 -11.06 17.93 1.69
C LYS A 226 -10.40 17.80 3.06
N ARG A 227 -10.47 16.61 3.66
CA ARG A 227 -9.75 16.31 4.90
C ARG A 227 -8.24 16.33 4.68
N ALA A 228 -7.76 15.70 3.61
CA ALA A 228 -6.35 15.72 3.25
C ALA A 228 -5.84 17.16 3.01
N GLU A 229 -6.61 18.00 2.34
CA GLU A 229 -6.27 19.43 2.15
C GLU A 229 -6.07 20.15 3.48
N ARG A 230 -6.96 19.94 4.46
CA ARG A 230 -6.85 20.55 5.79
C ARG A 230 -5.65 20.03 6.60
N GLU A 231 -5.36 18.72 6.52
CA GLU A 231 -4.27 18.11 7.29
C GLU A 231 -2.87 18.36 6.67
N MET A 232 -2.82 18.70 5.38
CA MET A 232 -1.58 18.93 4.63
C MET A 232 -1.31 20.41 4.33
N SER A 233 -2.13 21.33 4.89
CA SER A 233 -1.98 22.79 4.78
C SER A 233 -0.84 23.32 5.64
#